data_968a3bd6198d520269283acedf20f788
#
_entry.id   968a3bd6198d520269283acedf20f788
#
_cell.length_a   1.000
_cell.length_b   1.000
_cell.length_c   1.000
_cell.angle_alpha   90.00
_cell.angle_beta   90.00
_cell.angle_gamma   90.00
#
_symmetry.space_group_name_H-M   'P 1'
#
loop_
_entity.id
_entity.type
_entity.pdbx_description
1 polymer ?
#
loop_
_entity_poly.entity_id
_entity_poly.type
_entity_poly.pdbx_seq_one_letter_code
_entity_poly.pdbx_strand_id
1 'polypeptide(L)'
;MSTSDEMLLHSMTALVSAHGKAISRFGASVVVMTKFVEAVLPQLSAAQVERTIQAFRAHVGEAMAVADDVLLPGEYRTTLIEQANVLLSRMGGDATVFPLTP
;
A
#
# COMPACT_ATOMS: atom_id res chain seq x y z
N MET A 1 -21.90 -14.50 33.69
CA MET A 1 -21.50 -15.04 32.37
C MET A 1 -20.97 -16.46 32.54
N SER A 2 -21.17 -17.29 31.56
CA SER A 2 -20.58 -18.63 31.57
C SER A 2 -19.07 -18.51 31.28
N THR A 3 -18.34 -19.58 31.61
CA THR A 3 -16.91 -19.67 31.30
C THR A 3 -16.66 -19.57 29.80
N SER A 4 -17.55 -20.14 28.96
CA SER A 4 -17.46 -20.01 27.50
C SER A 4 -17.59 -18.57 27.03
N ASP A 5 -18.48 -17.79 27.60
CA ASP A 5 -18.65 -16.38 27.26
C ASP A 5 -17.43 -15.56 27.64
N GLU A 6 -16.83 -15.84 28.79
CA GLU A 6 -15.61 -15.18 29.25
C GLU A 6 -14.43 -15.51 28.33
N MET A 7 -14.30 -16.76 27.91
CA MET A 7 -13.25 -17.18 26.97
C MET A 7 -13.41 -16.52 25.61
N LEU A 8 -14.65 -16.45 25.11
CA LEU A 8 -14.93 -15.80 23.83
C LEU A 8 -14.59 -14.31 23.89
N LEU A 9 -15.02 -13.63 24.95
CA LEU A 9 -14.75 -12.20 25.13
C LEU A 9 -13.26 -11.94 25.23
N HIS A 10 -12.52 -12.76 25.96
CA HIS A 10 -11.07 -12.65 26.06
C HIS A 10 -10.39 -12.86 24.69
N SER A 11 -10.84 -13.84 23.92
CA SER A 11 -10.31 -14.11 22.58
C SER A 11 -10.58 -12.94 21.62
N MET A 12 -11.76 -12.37 21.67
CA MET A 12 -12.11 -11.20 20.85
C MET A 12 -11.26 -9.98 21.21
N THR A 13 -11.04 -9.74 22.51
CA THR A 13 -10.19 -8.65 22.96
C THR A 13 -8.76 -8.82 22.50
N ALA A 14 -8.23 -10.03 22.60
CA ALA A 14 -6.88 -10.35 22.13
C ALA A 14 -6.75 -10.12 20.61
N LEU A 15 -7.76 -10.53 19.83
CA LEU A 15 -7.78 -10.37 18.39
C LEU A 15 -7.80 -8.90 18.01
N VAL A 16 -8.66 -8.09 18.63
CA VAL A 16 -8.74 -6.65 18.38
C VAL A 16 -7.41 -5.98 18.70
N SER A 17 -6.79 -6.35 19.82
CA SER A 17 -5.48 -5.81 20.21
C SER A 17 -4.40 -6.16 19.19
N ALA A 18 -4.39 -7.42 18.69
CA ALA A 18 -3.42 -7.87 17.69
C ALA A 18 -3.62 -7.12 16.37
N HIS A 19 -4.87 -6.92 15.93
CA HIS A 19 -5.17 -6.14 14.74
C HIS A 19 -4.74 -4.68 14.89
N GLY A 20 -4.98 -4.07 16.06
CA GLY A 20 -4.55 -2.71 16.34
C GLY A 20 -3.05 -2.52 16.22
N LYS A 21 -2.28 -3.49 16.73
CA LYS A 21 -0.81 -3.47 16.62
C LYS A 21 -0.37 -3.61 15.17
N ALA A 22 -1.00 -4.49 14.40
CA ALA A 22 -0.69 -4.67 12.99
C ALA A 22 -0.98 -3.39 12.20
N ILE A 23 -2.12 -2.76 12.43
CA ILE A 23 -2.49 -1.49 11.78
C ILE A 23 -1.49 -0.40 12.13
N SER A 24 -1.08 -0.30 13.39
CA SER A 24 -0.08 0.69 13.83
C SER A 24 1.26 0.49 13.14
N ARG A 25 1.71 -0.76 13.00
CA ARG A 25 2.95 -1.08 12.29
C ARG A 25 2.88 -0.71 10.82
N PHE A 26 1.79 -1.06 10.15
CA PHE A 26 1.57 -0.68 8.76
C PHE A 26 1.53 0.83 8.60
N GLY A 27 0.80 1.52 9.48
CA GLY A 27 0.72 2.99 9.45
C GLY A 27 2.08 3.64 9.61
N ALA A 28 2.88 3.16 10.56
CA ALA A 28 4.24 3.67 10.76
C ALA A 28 5.12 3.41 9.54
N SER A 29 5.02 2.23 8.93
CA SER A 29 5.77 1.91 7.72
C SER A 29 5.40 2.83 6.56
N VAL A 30 4.11 3.12 6.39
CA VAL A 30 3.64 4.04 5.35
C VAL A 30 4.20 5.45 5.59
N VAL A 31 4.21 5.92 6.83
CA VAL A 31 4.77 7.23 7.16
C VAL A 31 6.26 7.29 6.81
N VAL A 32 7.02 6.27 7.19
CA VAL A 32 8.46 6.22 6.89
C VAL A 32 8.70 6.25 5.39
N MET A 33 7.98 5.42 4.63
CA MET A 33 8.14 5.39 3.18
C MET A 33 7.71 6.70 2.52
N THR A 34 6.64 7.31 3.01
CA THR A 34 6.18 8.61 2.51
C THR A 34 7.23 9.70 2.75
N LYS A 35 7.82 9.73 3.95
CA LYS A 35 8.88 10.69 4.27
C LYS A 35 10.13 10.46 3.43
N PHE A 36 10.46 9.22 3.15
CA PHE A 36 11.57 8.89 2.26
C PHE A 36 11.32 9.44 0.85
N VAL A 37 10.13 9.22 0.31
CA VAL A 37 9.75 9.72 -1.01
C VAL A 37 9.82 11.26 -1.05
N GLU A 38 9.28 11.92 -0.03
CA GLU A 38 9.34 13.39 0.09
C GLU A 38 10.77 13.91 0.12
N ALA A 39 11.68 13.16 0.76
CA ALA A 39 13.08 13.54 0.85
C ALA A 39 13.83 13.32 -0.46
N VAL A 40 13.51 12.27 -1.19
CA VAL A 40 14.24 11.85 -2.41
C VAL A 40 13.79 12.63 -3.64
N LEU A 41 12.49 12.82 -3.83
CA LEU A 41 11.96 13.41 -5.07
C LEU A 41 12.56 14.76 -5.42
N PRO A 42 12.72 15.72 -4.49
CA PRO A 42 13.31 17.01 -4.81
C PRO A 42 14.80 16.93 -5.20
N GLN A 43 15.48 15.83 -4.89
CA GLN A 43 16.90 15.64 -5.20
C GLN A 43 17.13 15.11 -6.62
N LEU A 44 16.07 14.64 -7.28
CA LEU A 44 16.19 14.00 -8.59
C LEU A 44 16.09 15.03 -9.72
N SER A 45 16.89 14.85 -10.77
CA SER A 45 16.74 15.59 -12.01
C SER A 45 15.48 15.12 -12.75
N ALA A 46 15.03 15.89 -13.72
CA ALA A 46 13.87 15.51 -14.55
C ALA A 46 14.07 14.15 -15.22
N ALA A 47 15.27 13.89 -15.73
CA ALA A 47 15.60 12.61 -16.38
C ALA A 47 15.57 11.45 -15.35
N GLN A 48 16.04 11.69 -14.13
CA GLN A 48 15.99 10.68 -13.08
C GLN A 48 14.56 10.39 -12.63
N VAL A 49 13.72 11.43 -12.53
CA VAL A 49 12.30 11.25 -12.22
C VAL A 49 11.62 10.40 -13.29
N GLU A 50 11.88 10.66 -14.55
CA GLU A 50 11.29 9.90 -15.66
C GLU A 50 11.70 8.43 -15.60
N ARG A 51 12.97 8.14 -15.37
CA ARG A 51 13.44 6.76 -15.20
C ARG A 51 12.85 6.09 -13.98
N THR A 52 12.68 6.86 -12.90
CA THR A 52 12.05 6.36 -11.68
C THR A 52 10.60 5.99 -11.92
N ILE A 53 9.85 6.82 -12.65
CA ILE A 53 8.46 6.54 -13.02
C ILE A 53 8.38 5.22 -13.78
N GLN A 54 9.23 5.02 -14.79
CA GLN A 54 9.22 3.79 -15.58
C GLN A 54 9.55 2.56 -14.74
N ALA A 55 10.55 2.65 -13.88
CA ALA A 55 10.92 1.56 -12.98
C ALA A 55 9.80 1.26 -11.98
N PHE A 56 9.19 2.29 -11.42
CA PHE A 56 8.09 2.15 -10.47
C PHE A 56 6.89 1.46 -11.12
N ARG A 57 6.52 1.87 -12.34
CA ARG A 57 5.43 1.23 -13.07
C ARG A 57 5.70 -0.26 -13.30
N ALA A 58 6.93 -0.61 -13.63
CA ALA A 58 7.32 -2.01 -13.82
C ALA A 58 7.17 -2.81 -12.53
N HIS A 59 7.65 -2.26 -11.41
CA HIS A 59 7.53 -2.92 -10.11
C HIS A 59 6.09 -3.06 -9.65
N VAL A 60 5.24 -2.05 -9.88
CA VAL A 60 3.82 -2.14 -9.58
C VAL A 60 3.16 -3.21 -10.45
N GLY A 61 3.52 -3.29 -11.72
CA GLY A 61 3.04 -4.32 -12.62
C GLY A 61 3.37 -5.74 -12.11
N GLU A 62 4.59 -5.93 -11.61
CA GLU A 62 5.00 -7.19 -10.99
C GLU A 62 4.15 -7.50 -9.75
N ALA A 63 3.92 -6.51 -8.91
CA ALA A 63 3.10 -6.68 -7.70
C ALA A 63 1.67 -7.05 -8.05
N MET A 64 1.11 -6.43 -9.10
CA MET A 64 -0.24 -6.76 -9.56
C MET A 64 -0.31 -8.19 -10.12
N ALA A 65 0.71 -8.64 -10.84
CA ALA A 65 0.77 -10.00 -11.37
C ALA A 65 0.80 -11.03 -10.23
N VAL A 66 1.57 -10.78 -9.18
CA VAL A 66 1.60 -11.65 -7.99
C VAL A 66 0.23 -11.66 -7.31
N ALA A 67 -0.42 -10.50 -7.19
CA ALA A 67 -1.75 -10.40 -6.57
C ALA A 67 -2.81 -11.16 -7.40
N ASP A 68 -2.68 -11.21 -8.72
CA ASP A 68 -3.60 -11.95 -9.58
C ASP A 68 -3.40 -13.47 -9.44
N ASP A 69 -2.19 -13.93 -9.17
CA ASP A 69 -1.89 -15.35 -8.98
C ASP A 69 -2.30 -15.87 -7.60
N VAL A 70 -2.47 -14.98 -6.64
CA VAL A 70 -2.88 -15.30 -5.28
C VAL A 70 -4.30 -14.80 -5.06
N LEU A 71 -5.15 -15.61 -4.41
CA LEU A 71 -6.53 -15.19 -4.13
C LEU A 71 -6.56 -14.13 -3.03
N LEU A 72 -6.41 -12.89 -3.44
CA LEU A 72 -6.52 -11.72 -2.57
C LEU A 72 -7.85 -11.01 -2.80
N PRO A 73 -8.40 -10.32 -1.78
CA PRO A 73 -9.61 -9.54 -1.96
C PRO A 73 -9.45 -8.51 -3.08
N GLY A 74 -10.54 -8.25 -3.83
CA GLY A 74 -10.53 -7.25 -4.90
C GLY A 74 -10.13 -5.87 -4.41
N GLU A 75 -10.42 -5.56 -3.15
CA GLU A 75 -10.01 -4.32 -2.50
C GLU A 75 -8.50 -4.14 -2.44
N TYR A 76 -7.74 -5.23 -2.32
CA TYR A 76 -6.28 -5.16 -2.32
C TYR A 76 -5.77 -4.59 -3.65
N ARG A 77 -6.27 -5.12 -4.78
CA ARG A 77 -5.88 -4.66 -6.11
C ARG A 77 -6.27 -3.20 -6.33
N THR A 78 -7.49 -2.83 -5.96
CA THR A 78 -7.98 -1.46 -6.11
C THR A 78 -7.13 -0.49 -5.30
N THR A 79 -6.85 -0.82 -4.05
CA THR A 79 -6.02 0.02 -3.18
C THR A 79 -4.60 0.13 -3.70
N LEU A 80 -4.02 -0.97 -4.18
CA LEU A 80 -2.69 -0.96 -4.76
C LEU A 80 -2.60 0.02 -5.92
N ILE A 81 -3.57 -0.03 -6.85
CA ILE A 81 -3.60 0.87 -8.00
C ILE A 81 -3.81 2.32 -7.57
N GLU A 82 -4.74 2.57 -6.65
CA GLU A 82 -5.00 3.92 -6.15
C GLU A 82 -3.76 4.53 -5.50
N GLN A 83 -3.07 3.78 -4.66
CA GLN A 83 -1.86 4.26 -3.99
C GLN A 83 -0.71 4.47 -4.97
N ALA A 84 -0.57 3.58 -5.95
CA ALA A 84 0.42 3.76 -7.00
C ALA A 84 0.15 5.03 -7.80
N ASN A 85 -1.11 5.30 -8.13
CA ASN A 85 -1.50 6.48 -8.88
C ASN A 85 -1.26 7.78 -8.10
N VAL A 86 -1.48 7.77 -6.78
CA VAL A 86 -1.15 8.92 -5.94
C VAL A 86 0.32 9.28 -6.06
N LEU A 87 1.20 8.28 -6.00
CA LEU A 87 2.63 8.50 -6.10
C LEU A 87 3.04 8.93 -7.51
N LEU A 88 2.49 8.29 -8.53
CA LEU A 88 2.77 8.66 -9.93
C LEU A 88 2.37 10.11 -10.22
N SER A 89 1.23 10.54 -9.70
CA SER A 89 0.78 11.93 -9.86
C SER A 89 1.75 12.92 -9.23
N ARG A 90 2.35 12.56 -8.11
CA ARG A 90 3.39 13.40 -7.47
C ARG A 90 4.65 13.49 -8.32
N MET A 91 4.97 12.45 -9.07
CA MET A 91 6.20 12.40 -9.86
C MET A 91 6.08 13.01 -11.24
N GLY A 92 4.93 12.91 -11.90
CA GLY A 92 4.93 13.31 -13.29
C GLY A 92 3.61 13.58 -13.96
N GLY A 93 2.53 13.52 -13.25
CA GLY A 93 1.23 13.89 -13.80
C GLY A 93 0.39 12.73 -14.31
N ASP A 94 -0.77 13.09 -14.85
CA ASP A 94 -1.88 12.18 -15.07
C ASP A 94 -1.66 11.12 -16.15
N ALA A 95 -0.82 11.43 -17.13
CA ALA A 95 -0.57 10.51 -18.25
C ALA A 95 0.15 9.23 -17.84
N THR A 96 0.73 9.20 -16.64
CA THR A 96 1.50 8.06 -16.15
C THR A 96 0.71 7.12 -15.25
N VAL A 97 -0.52 7.47 -14.88
CA VAL A 97 -1.31 6.68 -13.93
C VAL A 97 -1.87 5.40 -14.55
N PHE A 98 -2.13 4.43 -13.69
CA PHE A 98 -2.77 3.18 -14.10
C PHE A 98 -4.28 3.38 -14.20
N PRO A 99 -4.95 2.72 -15.15
CA PRO A 99 -6.40 2.73 -15.19
C PRO A 99 -6.97 1.94 -14.00
N LEU A 100 -8.02 2.49 -13.36
CA LEU A 100 -8.70 1.83 -12.23
C LEU A 100 -9.60 0.69 -12.69
N THR A 101 -10.06 0.74 -13.94
CA THR A 101 -10.91 -0.31 -14.54
C THR A 101 -10.12 -1.01 -15.64
N PRO A 102 -10.30 -2.33 -15.79
CA PRO A 102 -9.62 -3.08 -16.86
C PRO A 102 -10.07 -2.65 -18.26
#